data_63ebf60bdc2fee5ae9d20594b603457f
#
_entry.id   63ebf60bdc2fee5ae9d20594b603457f
#
_cell.length_a   1.000
_cell.length_b   1.000
_cell.length_c   1.000
_cell.angle_alpha   90.00
_cell.angle_beta   90.00
_cell.angle_gamma   90.00
#
_symmetry.space_group_name_H-M   'P 1'
#
loop_
_entity.id
_entity.type
_entity.pdbx_description
1 polymer ?
#
loop_
_entity_poly.entity_id
_entity_poly.type
_entity_poly.pdbx_seq_one_letter_code
_entity_poly.pdbx_strand_id
1 'polypeptide(L)'
;AAPRKRFDVIDIDPFGSPVLFLDSAIRALRDGGLLALTATDMAPLCGVHPKACIRKYGGKPLRTEYCHELAVRLLLGCLATTAAKHEMGIKVLFSHSTDHYIRVYTVLTYGAKNADKSLQNMGFILHCFNCFHRSAVKIPFIGVGLRCPECGSKMDFSGPLWLKEIFDIDFCERMLAECKNKKTRNADRIRKILTLVKDEADAPITYYVVDRLCDKLGLPTISTRKVYEALRKGNFKVSFTHFNPRGLRADATAASITRILREICEMR
;
A
#
# COMPACT_ATOMS: atom_id res chain seq x y z
N ALA A 1 19.01 -8.94 37.22
CA ALA A 1 18.94 -9.41 35.84
C ALA A 1 19.79 -8.48 34.99
N ALA A 2 20.74 -9.02 34.21
CA ALA A 2 21.52 -8.21 33.27
C ALA A 2 20.58 -7.48 32.31
N PRO A 3 20.84 -6.21 31.95
CA PRO A 3 20.01 -5.50 30.98
C PRO A 3 20.00 -6.28 29.67
N ARG A 4 18.82 -6.68 29.21
CA ARG A 4 18.70 -7.34 27.89
C ARG A 4 19.21 -6.36 26.84
N LYS A 5 20.28 -6.73 26.12
CA LYS A 5 20.75 -5.97 24.98
C LYS A 5 19.59 -5.86 23.98
N ARG A 6 19.26 -4.64 23.61
CA ARG A 6 18.27 -4.33 22.56
C ARG A 6 19.03 -4.00 21.27
N PHE A 7 18.41 -4.29 20.13
CA PHE A 7 19.01 -4.09 18.81
C PHE A 7 18.58 -2.75 18.20
N ASP A 8 19.50 -2.11 17.50
CA ASP A 8 19.24 -0.91 16.72
C ASP A 8 18.43 -1.22 15.46
N VAL A 9 18.70 -2.37 14.85
CA VAL A 9 18.07 -2.84 13.61
C VAL A 9 17.74 -4.31 13.75
N ILE A 10 16.51 -4.66 13.39
CA ILE A 10 16.05 -6.04 13.26
C ILE A 10 15.48 -6.21 11.85
N ASP A 11 15.92 -7.25 11.16
CA ASP A 11 15.42 -7.64 9.84
C ASP A 11 14.80 -9.02 9.91
N ILE A 12 13.50 -9.12 9.58
CA ILE A 12 12.75 -10.37 9.55
C ILE A 12 12.44 -10.70 8.10
N ASP A 13 13.13 -11.70 7.57
CA ASP A 13 13.03 -12.16 6.18
C ASP A 13 12.79 -13.68 6.10
N PRO A 14 11.63 -14.18 6.56
CA PRO A 14 11.31 -15.60 6.55
C PRO A 14 10.73 -16.03 5.19
N PHE A 15 10.73 -17.33 4.92
CA PHE A 15 9.81 -17.91 3.96
C PHE A 15 8.38 -17.82 4.50
N GLY A 16 7.49 -17.11 3.79
CA GLY A 16 6.09 -16.94 4.17
C GLY A 16 5.82 -15.67 4.96
N SER A 17 5.16 -15.80 6.11
CA SER A 17 4.67 -14.66 6.90
C SER A 17 5.63 -14.27 8.02
N PRO A 18 5.95 -12.97 8.20
CA PRO A 18 6.77 -12.51 9.31
C PRO A 18 6.00 -12.41 10.64
N VAL A 19 4.68 -12.61 10.64
CA VAL A 19 3.80 -12.30 11.78
C VAL A 19 4.18 -13.05 13.06
N LEU A 20 4.63 -14.30 12.95
CA LEU A 20 5.03 -15.11 14.11
C LEU A 20 6.23 -14.54 14.87
N PHE A 21 7.02 -13.70 14.22
CA PHE A 21 8.25 -13.11 14.79
C PHE A 21 8.04 -11.70 15.35
N LEU A 22 6.89 -11.04 15.05
CA LEU A 22 6.66 -9.63 15.36
C LEU A 22 6.78 -9.33 16.85
N ASP A 23 6.12 -10.10 17.69
CA ASP A 23 6.13 -9.89 19.15
C ASP A 23 7.55 -9.93 19.73
N SER A 24 8.32 -10.93 19.36
CA SER A 24 9.70 -11.09 19.81
C SER A 24 10.62 -9.99 19.28
N ALA A 25 10.45 -9.58 18.01
CA ALA A 25 11.23 -8.51 17.41
C ALA A 25 10.94 -7.15 18.05
N ILE A 26 9.67 -6.82 18.27
CA ILE A 26 9.27 -5.57 18.93
C ILE A 26 9.88 -5.48 20.34
N ARG A 27 9.84 -6.56 21.10
CA ARG A 27 10.44 -6.59 22.46
C ARG A 27 11.97 -6.52 22.47
N ALA A 28 12.61 -7.00 21.41
CA ALA A 28 14.06 -6.98 21.27
C ALA A 28 14.61 -5.68 20.66
N LEU A 29 13.76 -4.88 20.03
CA LEU A 29 14.14 -3.62 19.39
C LEU A 29 14.29 -2.53 20.47
N ARG A 30 15.28 -1.64 20.31
CA ARG A 30 15.40 -0.43 21.13
C ARG A 30 14.35 0.62 20.73
N ASP A 31 14.11 1.57 21.59
CA ASP A 31 13.32 2.77 21.25
C ASP A 31 13.99 3.55 20.10
N GLY A 32 13.20 3.92 19.09
CA GLY A 32 13.70 4.52 17.86
C GLY A 32 14.45 3.55 16.92
N GLY A 33 14.42 2.24 17.19
CA GLY A 33 15.05 1.23 16.35
C GLY A 33 14.32 0.96 15.04
N LEU A 34 15.05 0.44 14.05
CA LEU A 34 14.54 0.07 12.72
C LEU A 34 14.07 -1.38 12.71
N LEU A 35 12.85 -1.61 12.28
CA LEU A 35 12.31 -2.94 11.97
C LEU A 35 12.04 -3.06 10.47
N ALA A 36 12.70 -4.01 9.82
CA ALA A 36 12.44 -4.40 8.43
C ALA A 36 11.67 -5.73 8.43
N LEU A 37 10.65 -5.83 7.59
CA LEU A 37 9.82 -7.03 7.45
C LEU A 37 9.66 -7.39 5.98
N THR A 38 9.81 -8.68 5.67
CA THR A 38 9.47 -9.26 4.37
C THR A 38 8.33 -10.25 4.54
N ALA A 39 7.35 -10.21 3.64
CA ALA A 39 6.32 -11.23 3.51
C ALA A 39 6.32 -11.79 2.09
N THR A 40 6.46 -13.11 1.96
CA THR A 40 6.45 -13.83 0.68
C THR A 40 5.16 -14.60 0.47
N ASP A 41 4.26 -14.67 1.46
CA ASP A 41 2.94 -15.31 1.34
C ASP A 41 1.90 -14.39 0.69
N MET A 42 2.18 -14.00 -0.55
CA MET A 42 1.36 -13.04 -1.31
C MET A 42 -0.04 -13.55 -1.61
N ALA A 43 -0.25 -14.86 -1.75
CA ALA A 43 -1.57 -15.42 -2.05
C ALA A 43 -2.63 -15.08 -0.98
N PRO A 44 -2.40 -15.25 0.34
CA PRO A 44 -3.27 -14.70 1.37
C PRO A 44 -3.43 -13.18 1.30
N LEU A 45 -2.33 -12.45 1.24
CA LEU A 45 -2.33 -10.99 1.29
C LEU A 45 -3.03 -10.33 0.09
N CYS A 46 -2.94 -10.95 -1.11
CA CYS A 46 -3.61 -10.48 -2.33
C CYS A 46 -5.03 -11.05 -2.52
N GLY A 47 -5.60 -11.70 -1.50
CA GLY A 47 -7.00 -12.11 -1.49
C GLY A 47 -7.32 -13.45 -2.18
N VAL A 48 -6.31 -14.26 -2.54
CA VAL A 48 -6.54 -15.63 -3.05
C VAL A 48 -7.01 -16.55 -1.91
N HIS A 49 -6.45 -16.37 -0.71
CA HIS A 49 -6.83 -17.12 0.49
C HIS A 49 -7.25 -16.17 1.63
N PRO A 50 -8.44 -15.52 1.54
CA PRO A 50 -8.81 -14.44 2.47
C PRO A 50 -8.91 -14.89 3.92
N LYS A 51 -9.41 -16.11 4.19
CA LYS A 51 -9.46 -16.64 5.56
C LYS A 51 -8.07 -16.80 6.18
N ALA A 52 -7.05 -17.15 5.38
CA ALA A 52 -5.68 -17.27 5.85
C ALA A 52 -5.08 -15.87 6.18
N CYS A 53 -5.39 -14.86 5.36
CA CYS A 53 -4.98 -13.49 5.63
C CYS A 53 -5.60 -12.96 6.95
N ILE A 54 -6.90 -13.16 7.15
CA ILE A 54 -7.59 -12.75 8.39
C ILE A 54 -6.95 -13.42 9.61
N ARG A 55 -6.66 -14.72 9.56
CA ARG A 55 -6.03 -15.43 10.68
C ARG A 55 -4.62 -14.95 10.99
N LYS A 56 -3.82 -14.64 9.95
CA LYS A 56 -2.42 -14.24 10.12
C LYS A 56 -2.26 -12.76 10.39
N TYR A 57 -2.89 -11.91 9.56
CA TYR A 57 -2.67 -10.47 9.53
C TYR A 57 -3.79 -9.66 10.22
N GLY A 58 -4.88 -10.31 10.64
CA GLY A 58 -6.00 -9.66 11.33
C GLY A 58 -6.90 -8.81 10.40
N GLY A 59 -6.58 -8.69 9.12
CA GLY A 59 -7.33 -7.89 8.16
C GLY A 59 -7.87 -8.71 7.00
N LYS A 60 -9.05 -8.31 6.48
CA LYS A 60 -9.66 -8.89 5.29
C LYS A 60 -8.97 -8.34 4.03
N PRO A 61 -8.38 -9.16 3.16
CA PRO A 61 -7.85 -8.71 1.88
C PRO A 61 -8.96 -8.62 0.84
N LEU A 62 -8.68 -7.94 -0.29
CA LEU A 62 -9.51 -7.98 -1.49
C LEU A 62 -8.67 -8.38 -2.70
N ARG A 63 -9.25 -9.18 -3.58
CA ARG A 63 -8.63 -9.55 -4.87
C ARG A 63 -8.93 -8.48 -5.91
N THR A 64 -8.20 -7.37 -5.81
CA THR A 64 -8.32 -6.20 -6.70
C THR A 64 -7.08 -6.06 -7.58
N GLU A 65 -7.14 -5.16 -8.56
CA GLU A 65 -6.00 -4.77 -9.39
C GLU A 65 -4.86 -4.11 -8.61
N TYR A 66 -5.15 -3.57 -7.41
CA TYR A 66 -4.19 -2.96 -6.49
C TYR A 66 -3.90 -3.81 -5.23
N CYS A 67 -4.09 -5.11 -5.32
CA CYS A 67 -3.90 -6.04 -4.18
C CYS A 67 -2.49 -6.00 -3.58
N HIS A 68 -1.46 -5.67 -4.34
CA HIS A 68 -0.09 -5.53 -3.83
C HIS A 68 0.06 -4.35 -2.86
N GLU A 69 -0.62 -3.23 -3.11
CA GLU A 69 -0.67 -2.14 -2.15
C GLU A 69 -1.49 -2.52 -0.92
N LEU A 70 -2.64 -3.20 -1.10
CA LEU A 70 -3.40 -3.74 0.03
C LEU A 70 -2.55 -4.67 0.89
N ALA A 71 -1.71 -5.50 0.28
CA ALA A 71 -0.81 -6.42 0.98
C ALA A 71 0.18 -5.66 1.89
N VAL A 72 0.82 -4.60 1.39
CA VAL A 72 1.70 -3.71 2.18
C VAL A 72 0.91 -3.09 3.34
N ARG A 73 -0.28 -2.55 3.08
CA ARG A 73 -1.11 -1.89 4.08
C ARG A 73 -1.65 -2.85 5.14
N LEU A 74 -1.96 -4.10 4.77
CA LEU A 74 -2.36 -5.16 5.71
C LEU A 74 -1.20 -5.58 6.61
N LEU A 75 0.01 -5.74 6.06
CA LEU A 75 1.21 -6.03 6.84
C LEU A 75 1.52 -4.91 7.84
N LEU A 76 1.47 -3.65 7.39
CA LEU A 76 1.67 -2.48 8.25
C LEU A 76 0.59 -2.36 9.33
N GLY A 77 -0.66 -2.68 9.01
CA GLY A 77 -1.76 -2.71 9.97
C GLY A 77 -1.56 -3.77 11.05
N CYS A 78 -1.14 -4.97 10.66
CA CYS A 78 -0.77 -6.04 11.59
C CYS A 78 0.39 -5.60 12.50
N LEU A 79 1.44 -4.99 11.94
CA LEU A 79 2.56 -4.47 12.70
C LEU A 79 2.11 -3.38 13.68
N ALA A 80 1.33 -2.40 13.24
CA ALA A 80 0.84 -1.29 14.07
C ALA A 80 0.03 -1.82 15.27
N THR A 81 -0.87 -2.77 15.02
CA THR A 81 -1.70 -3.39 16.07
C THR A 81 -0.85 -4.21 17.05
N THR A 82 0.18 -4.92 16.57
CA THR A 82 1.07 -5.69 17.43
C THR A 82 1.99 -4.77 18.23
N ALA A 83 2.55 -3.72 17.62
CA ALA A 83 3.41 -2.74 18.28
C ALA A 83 2.66 -1.97 19.38
N ALA A 84 1.39 -1.62 19.14
CA ALA A 84 0.55 -0.92 20.12
C ALA A 84 0.34 -1.72 21.41
N LYS A 85 0.31 -3.08 21.38
CA LYS A 85 0.25 -3.93 22.59
C LYS A 85 1.48 -3.76 23.47
N HIS A 86 2.58 -3.25 22.92
CA HIS A 86 3.83 -2.95 23.61
C HIS A 86 4.04 -1.44 23.83
N GLU A 87 2.96 -0.65 23.71
CA GLU A 87 3.01 0.80 23.80
C GLU A 87 4.00 1.44 22.82
N MET A 88 4.16 0.85 21.64
CA MET A 88 5.01 1.38 20.59
C MET A 88 4.19 1.84 19.38
N GLY A 89 4.50 3.04 18.88
CA GLY A 89 4.00 3.52 17.60
C GLY A 89 4.96 3.20 16.47
N ILE A 90 4.46 3.20 15.23
CA ILE A 90 5.24 2.97 14.03
C ILE A 90 5.32 4.24 13.16
N LYS A 91 6.49 4.49 12.58
CA LYS A 91 6.70 5.41 11.45
C LYS A 91 7.20 4.60 10.27
N VAL A 92 6.47 4.62 9.16
CA VAL A 92 6.90 3.94 7.92
C VAL A 92 7.92 4.81 7.22
N LEU A 93 9.09 4.23 6.91
CA LEU A 93 10.16 4.91 6.16
C LEU A 93 10.08 4.59 4.68
N PHE A 94 9.88 3.31 4.36
CA PHE A 94 9.81 2.84 2.98
C PHE A 94 9.08 1.51 2.91
N SER A 95 8.37 1.30 1.82
CA SER A 95 7.78 0.00 1.49
C SER A 95 7.75 -0.22 -0.02
N HIS A 96 7.80 -1.46 -0.44
CA HIS A 96 7.66 -1.80 -1.85
C HIS A 96 7.09 -3.20 -2.02
N SER A 97 6.51 -3.43 -3.20
CA SER A 97 6.21 -4.76 -3.71
C SER A 97 7.09 -5.02 -4.91
N THR A 98 7.79 -6.14 -4.90
CA THR A 98 8.73 -6.51 -5.96
C THR A 98 8.63 -8.02 -6.18
N ASP A 99 8.51 -8.42 -7.44
CA ASP A 99 8.39 -9.83 -7.81
C ASP A 99 7.29 -10.55 -7.01
N HIS A 100 7.62 -11.44 -6.08
CA HIS A 100 6.69 -12.25 -5.30
C HIS A 100 6.70 -11.95 -3.81
N TYR A 101 7.17 -10.77 -3.40
CA TYR A 101 7.20 -10.37 -2.00
C TYR A 101 6.88 -8.88 -1.81
N ILE A 102 6.49 -8.55 -0.59
CA ILE A 102 6.44 -7.17 -0.10
C ILE A 102 7.47 -6.99 1.00
N ARG A 103 8.01 -5.77 1.08
CA ARG A 103 8.94 -5.40 2.12
C ARG A 103 8.61 -4.02 2.68
N VAL A 104 8.71 -3.89 4.02
CA VAL A 104 8.45 -2.64 4.74
C VAL A 104 9.61 -2.34 5.69
N TYR A 105 9.92 -1.06 5.85
CA TYR A 105 10.93 -0.54 6.76
C TYR A 105 10.27 0.49 7.66
N THR A 106 10.33 0.27 8.97
CA THR A 106 9.63 1.08 9.95
C THR A 106 10.53 1.42 11.12
N VAL A 107 10.35 2.60 11.71
CA VAL A 107 10.92 2.96 13.01
C VAL A 107 9.84 2.77 14.05
N LEU A 108 10.17 2.12 15.17
CA LEU A 108 9.28 1.95 16.30
C LEU A 108 9.70 2.87 17.43
N THR A 109 8.73 3.63 17.98
CA THR A 109 8.96 4.59 19.04
C THR A 109 8.05 4.30 20.22
N TYR A 110 8.63 4.18 21.42
CA TYR A 110 7.92 3.91 22.65
C TYR A 110 7.04 5.10 23.07
N GLY A 111 5.92 4.80 23.71
CA GLY A 111 4.98 5.71 24.31
C GLY A 111 3.54 5.47 23.88
N ALA A 112 2.61 5.41 24.86
CA ALA A 112 1.19 5.16 24.62
C ALA A 112 0.59 6.14 23.57
N LYS A 113 0.95 7.42 23.62
CA LYS A 113 0.51 8.43 22.63
C LYS A 113 0.96 8.09 21.20
N ASN A 114 2.15 7.50 21.03
CA ASN A 114 2.65 7.08 19.72
C ASN A 114 1.89 5.85 19.21
N ALA A 115 1.59 4.90 20.11
CA ALA A 115 0.77 3.74 19.82
C ALA A 115 -0.65 4.15 19.40
N ASP A 116 -1.32 5.03 20.17
CA ASP A 116 -2.64 5.55 19.85
C ASP A 116 -2.66 6.27 18.51
N LYS A 117 -1.67 7.12 18.22
CA LYS A 117 -1.52 7.79 16.93
C LYS A 117 -1.38 6.80 15.78
N SER A 118 -0.69 5.68 15.97
CA SER A 118 -0.58 4.63 14.97
C SER A 118 -1.92 3.94 14.73
N LEU A 119 -2.66 3.60 15.79
CA LEU A 119 -3.98 2.99 15.69
C LEU A 119 -5.01 3.92 15.04
N GLN A 120 -4.94 5.23 15.27
CA GLN A 120 -5.76 6.23 14.59
C GLN A 120 -5.54 6.26 13.06
N ASN A 121 -4.43 5.74 12.57
CA ASN A 121 -4.14 5.63 11.14
C ASN A 121 -4.65 4.33 10.52
N MET A 122 -5.31 3.49 11.29
CA MET A 122 -5.98 2.28 10.79
C MET A 122 -7.35 2.61 10.20
N GLY A 123 -7.79 1.78 9.26
CA GLY A 123 -9.12 1.89 8.66
C GLY A 123 -9.35 0.85 7.58
N PHE A 124 -10.22 1.18 6.63
CA PHE A 124 -10.72 0.26 5.62
C PHE A 124 -10.71 0.92 4.25
N ILE A 125 -10.54 0.13 3.21
CA ILE A 125 -10.73 0.56 1.82
C ILE A 125 -11.97 -0.14 1.29
N LEU A 126 -12.97 0.65 0.91
CA LEU A 126 -14.18 0.20 0.22
C LEU A 126 -13.90 0.12 -1.28
N HIS A 127 -14.42 -0.90 -1.94
CA HIS A 127 -14.23 -1.11 -3.39
C HIS A 127 -15.53 -1.55 -4.05
N CYS A 128 -15.87 -0.93 -5.17
CA CYS A 128 -16.97 -1.32 -6.04
C CYS A 128 -16.42 -2.09 -7.25
N PHE A 129 -16.67 -3.40 -7.31
CA PHE A 129 -16.25 -4.23 -8.44
C PHE A 129 -17.01 -3.94 -9.75
N ASN A 130 -18.10 -3.14 -9.68
CA ASN A 130 -18.86 -2.77 -10.87
C ASN A 130 -18.25 -1.58 -11.60
N CYS A 131 -17.98 -0.46 -10.91
CA CYS A 131 -17.50 0.78 -11.53
C CYS A 131 -16.08 1.18 -11.10
N PHE A 132 -15.40 0.37 -10.29
CA PHE A 132 -14.07 0.65 -9.72
C PHE A 132 -14.01 1.87 -8.78
N HIS A 133 -15.15 2.40 -8.33
CA HIS A 133 -15.15 3.38 -7.26
C HIS A 133 -14.53 2.79 -5.98
N ARG A 134 -13.73 3.60 -5.28
CA ARG A 134 -13.10 3.23 -4.03
C ARG A 134 -12.96 4.42 -3.11
N SER A 135 -13.01 4.15 -1.81
CA SER A 135 -12.85 5.16 -0.77
C SER A 135 -12.19 4.57 0.46
N ALA A 136 -11.38 5.39 1.14
CA ALA A 136 -10.81 5.04 2.43
C ALA A 136 -11.71 5.57 3.55
N VAL A 137 -12.02 4.72 4.55
CA VAL A 137 -12.87 5.06 5.69
C VAL A 137 -12.25 4.57 6.99
N LYS A 138 -12.49 5.30 8.09
CA LYS A 138 -11.96 4.94 9.41
C LYS A 138 -12.75 3.81 10.07
N ILE A 139 -14.06 3.80 9.90
CA ILE A 139 -14.96 2.82 10.51
C ILE A 139 -15.81 2.21 9.38
N PRO A 140 -15.84 0.87 9.24
CA PRO A 140 -16.79 0.27 8.32
C PRO A 140 -18.20 0.44 8.88
N PHE A 141 -19.11 0.88 8.06
CA PHE A 141 -20.54 0.88 8.40
C PHE A 141 -21.02 -0.58 8.45
N ILE A 142 -20.99 -1.17 9.64
CA ILE A 142 -21.51 -2.52 9.88
C ILE A 142 -23.04 -2.42 9.96
N GLY A 143 -23.76 -3.09 9.07
CA GLY A 143 -25.22 -3.23 9.15
C GLY A 143 -26.05 -2.51 8.08
N VAL A 144 -25.51 -1.54 7.37
CA VAL A 144 -26.15 -0.97 6.17
C VAL A 144 -25.46 -1.52 4.95
N GLY A 145 -26.20 -2.12 4.02
CA GLY A 145 -25.60 -2.64 2.79
C GLY A 145 -24.75 -1.56 2.11
N LEU A 146 -23.44 -1.78 2.05
CA LEU A 146 -22.49 -0.85 1.43
C LEU A 146 -22.86 -0.68 -0.05
N ARG A 147 -23.46 0.45 -0.40
CA ARG A 147 -23.81 0.79 -1.78
C ARG A 147 -22.84 1.81 -2.34
N CYS A 148 -22.45 1.60 -3.59
CA CYS A 148 -21.56 2.50 -4.31
C CYS A 148 -22.26 3.84 -4.58
N PRO A 149 -21.69 4.99 -4.21
CA PRO A 149 -22.30 6.30 -4.46
C PRO A 149 -22.35 6.66 -5.96
N GLU A 150 -21.51 6.03 -6.80
CA GLU A 150 -21.47 6.31 -8.23
C GLU A 150 -22.43 5.43 -9.06
N CYS A 151 -22.61 4.16 -8.69
CA CYS A 151 -23.41 3.22 -9.52
C CYS A 151 -24.44 2.41 -8.75
N GLY A 152 -24.64 2.63 -7.45
CA GLY A 152 -25.62 1.93 -6.61
C GLY A 152 -25.31 0.44 -6.32
N SER A 153 -24.29 -0.15 -6.96
CA SER A 153 -23.93 -1.56 -6.78
C SER A 153 -23.39 -1.83 -5.38
N LYS A 154 -23.46 -3.09 -4.95
CA LYS A 154 -22.85 -3.53 -3.68
C LYS A 154 -21.34 -3.34 -3.71
N MET A 155 -20.80 -2.76 -2.65
CA MET A 155 -19.36 -2.65 -2.42
C MET A 155 -18.87 -3.76 -1.48
N ASP A 156 -17.56 -4.03 -1.56
CA ASP A 156 -16.84 -4.87 -0.60
C ASP A 156 -15.70 -4.04 0.04
N PHE A 157 -15.03 -4.57 1.06
CA PHE A 157 -14.00 -3.84 1.80
C PHE A 157 -12.76 -4.69 2.09
N SER A 158 -11.62 -4.00 2.24
CA SER A 158 -10.38 -4.54 2.79
C SER A 158 -10.03 -3.83 4.10
N GLY A 159 -9.50 -4.57 5.07
CA GLY A 159 -9.08 -4.03 6.37
C GLY A 159 -9.55 -4.85 7.57
N PRO A 160 -9.21 -4.41 8.81
CA PRO A 160 -8.47 -3.17 9.08
C PRO A 160 -7.05 -3.18 8.51
N LEU A 161 -6.60 -2.03 8.02
CA LEU A 161 -5.30 -1.85 7.39
C LEU A 161 -4.76 -0.43 7.61
N TRP A 162 -3.48 -0.21 7.29
CA TRP A 162 -2.81 1.09 7.40
C TRP A 162 -3.27 2.04 6.29
N LEU A 163 -3.80 3.23 6.66
CA LEU A 163 -4.31 4.25 5.71
C LEU A 163 -3.33 5.40 5.44
N LYS A 164 -2.33 5.58 6.30
CA LYS A 164 -1.34 6.65 6.15
C LYS A 164 -0.32 6.34 5.05
N GLU A 165 0.63 7.27 4.90
CA GLU A 165 1.76 7.15 3.98
C GLU A 165 2.50 5.83 4.22
N ILE A 166 2.95 5.21 3.13
CA ILE A 166 3.70 3.96 3.12
C ILE A 166 5.18 4.18 2.79
N PHE A 167 5.60 5.44 2.67
CA PHE A 167 6.99 5.89 2.54
C PHE A 167 7.15 7.32 3.06
N ASP A 168 8.37 7.61 3.50
CA ASP A 168 8.85 8.93 3.93
C ASP A 168 9.69 9.51 2.78
N ILE A 169 9.31 10.70 2.29
CA ILE A 169 9.94 11.32 1.11
C ILE A 169 11.41 11.62 1.39
N ASP A 170 11.71 12.21 2.55
CA ASP A 170 13.09 12.58 2.93
C ASP A 170 13.99 11.35 3.02
N PHE A 171 13.43 10.23 3.51
CA PHE A 171 14.15 8.95 3.55
C PHE A 171 14.42 8.42 2.14
N CYS A 172 13.41 8.47 1.25
CA CYS A 172 13.55 8.04 -0.15
C CYS A 172 14.57 8.91 -0.93
N GLU A 173 14.60 10.22 -0.67
CA GLU A 173 15.60 11.12 -1.27
C GLU A 173 17.03 10.80 -0.82
N ARG A 174 17.22 10.50 0.46
CA ARG A 174 18.52 10.02 0.97
C ARG A 174 18.92 8.69 0.33
N MET A 175 17.98 7.75 0.18
CA MET A 175 18.25 6.49 -0.52
C MET A 175 18.66 6.72 -1.99
N LEU A 176 18.00 7.65 -2.69
CA LEU A 176 18.36 8.03 -4.07
C LEU A 176 19.75 8.65 -4.16
N ALA A 177 20.12 9.50 -3.21
CA ALA A 177 21.45 10.10 -3.15
C ALA A 177 22.53 9.03 -2.93
N GLU A 178 22.30 8.09 -2.00
CA GLU A 178 23.22 6.98 -1.73
C GLU A 178 23.37 6.03 -2.93
N CYS A 179 22.28 5.80 -3.70
CA CYS A 179 22.35 4.98 -4.92
C CYS A 179 23.26 5.55 -6.02
N LYS A 180 23.53 6.86 -6.01
CA LYS A 180 24.49 7.48 -6.95
C LYS A 180 25.93 7.14 -6.59
N ASN A 181 26.21 6.96 -5.30
CA ASN A 181 27.53 6.75 -4.75
C ASN A 181 27.94 5.27 -4.68
N LYS A 182 26.97 4.36 -4.79
CA LYS A 182 27.19 2.92 -4.64
C LYS A 182 27.00 2.16 -5.96
N LYS A 183 28.03 1.48 -6.42
CA LYS A 183 27.94 0.56 -7.57
C LYS A 183 27.30 -0.75 -7.09
N THR A 184 26.01 -0.92 -7.31
CA THR A 184 25.30 -2.18 -7.05
C THR A 184 24.76 -2.76 -8.35
N ARG A 185 24.66 -4.09 -8.43
CA ARG A 185 24.14 -4.81 -9.61
C ARG A 185 22.73 -4.34 -10.02
N ASN A 186 21.92 -3.89 -9.06
CA ASN A 186 20.51 -3.51 -9.26
C ASN A 186 20.29 -1.99 -9.14
N ALA A 187 21.33 -1.16 -9.26
CA ALA A 187 21.21 0.30 -9.05
C ALA A 187 20.14 0.95 -9.91
N ASP A 188 20.00 0.57 -11.17
CA ASP A 188 18.99 1.14 -12.08
C ASP A 188 17.57 0.77 -11.67
N ARG A 189 17.34 -0.48 -11.26
CA ARG A 189 16.05 -0.94 -10.76
C ARG A 189 15.67 -0.22 -9.47
N ILE A 190 16.62 -0.07 -8.55
CA ILE A 190 16.42 0.66 -7.29
C ILE A 190 16.09 2.14 -7.58
N ARG A 191 16.88 2.80 -8.41
CA ARG A 191 16.63 4.21 -8.80
C ARG A 191 15.24 4.38 -9.41
N LYS A 192 14.84 3.48 -10.32
CA LYS A 192 13.52 3.52 -10.94
C LYS A 192 12.39 3.42 -9.91
N ILE A 193 12.48 2.48 -8.97
CA ILE A 193 11.48 2.31 -7.90
C ILE A 193 11.42 3.57 -7.04
N LEU A 194 12.56 4.08 -6.56
CA LEU A 194 12.62 5.26 -5.69
C LEU A 194 12.11 6.52 -6.39
N THR A 195 12.37 6.68 -7.69
CA THR A 195 11.83 7.80 -8.48
C THR A 195 10.30 7.72 -8.56
N LEU A 196 9.75 6.53 -8.88
CA LEU A 196 8.30 6.34 -8.91
C LEU A 196 7.65 6.59 -7.54
N VAL A 197 8.28 6.11 -6.46
CA VAL A 197 7.82 6.34 -5.08
C VAL A 197 7.77 7.82 -4.75
N LYS A 198 8.78 8.60 -5.16
CA LYS A 198 8.78 10.05 -4.96
C LYS A 198 7.64 10.72 -5.72
N ASP A 199 7.40 10.32 -6.98
CA ASP A 199 6.36 10.90 -7.83
C ASP A 199 4.94 10.57 -7.33
N GLU A 200 4.76 9.46 -6.58
CA GLU A 200 3.45 9.04 -6.06
C GLU A 200 3.20 9.42 -4.58
N ALA A 201 4.12 10.17 -3.96
CA ALA A 201 4.07 10.44 -2.51
C ALA A 201 2.81 11.20 -2.06
N ASP A 202 2.36 12.19 -2.83
CA ASP A 202 1.17 12.98 -2.56
C ASP A 202 -0.09 12.47 -3.27
N ALA A 203 0.00 11.28 -3.87
CA ALA A 203 -1.10 10.72 -4.63
C ALA A 203 -2.10 9.98 -3.72
N PRO A 204 -3.36 9.81 -4.15
CA PRO A 204 -4.36 9.07 -3.41
C PRO A 204 -3.96 7.63 -3.13
N ILE A 205 -4.53 7.07 -2.04
CA ILE A 205 -4.42 5.64 -1.73
C ILE A 205 -5.01 4.83 -2.89
N THR A 206 -4.36 3.72 -3.24
CA THR A 206 -4.67 2.83 -4.36
C THR A 206 -4.37 3.43 -5.74
N TYR A 207 -4.46 2.59 -6.77
CA TYR A 207 -4.20 2.98 -8.16
C TYR A 207 -5.16 2.26 -9.11
N TYR A 208 -5.36 2.83 -10.28
CA TYR A 208 -6.11 2.22 -11.38
C TYR A 208 -5.15 1.49 -12.32
N VAL A 209 -5.52 0.31 -12.80
CA VAL A 209 -4.79 -0.39 -13.87
C VAL A 209 -5.55 -0.18 -15.17
N VAL A 210 -4.94 0.53 -16.11
CA VAL A 210 -5.59 0.97 -17.36
C VAL A 210 -6.19 -0.20 -18.13
N ASP A 211 -5.46 -1.32 -18.25
CA ASP A 211 -5.94 -2.50 -18.96
C ASP A 211 -7.22 -3.07 -18.35
N ARG A 212 -7.30 -3.13 -17.00
CA ARG A 212 -8.48 -3.62 -16.29
C ARG A 212 -9.71 -2.73 -16.52
N LEU A 213 -9.49 -1.42 -16.64
CA LEU A 213 -10.56 -0.48 -16.98
C LEU A 213 -10.99 -0.68 -18.42
N CYS A 214 -10.06 -0.77 -19.37
CA CYS A 214 -10.36 -1.04 -20.78
C CYS A 214 -11.13 -2.35 -20.96
N ASP A 215 -10.67 -3.45 -20.34
CA ASP A 215 -11.35 -4.76 -20.38
C ASP A 215 -12.80 -4.66 -19.87
N LYS A 216 -13.00 -4.00 -18.74
CA LYS A 216 -14.35 -3.84 -18.14
C LYS A 216 -15.29 -3.01 -19.01
N LEU A 217 -14.75 -2.02 -19.72
CA LEU A 217 -15.51 -1.11 -20.57
C LEU A 217 -15.68 -1.60 -22.01
N GLY A 218 -15.09 -2.75 -22.36
CA GLY A 218 -15.05 -3.25 -23.75
C GLY A 218 -14.27 -2.33 -24.69
N LEU A 219 -13.27 -1.60 -24.17
CA LEU A 219 -12.45 -0.68 -24.95
C LEU A 219 -11.15 -1.35 -25.40
N PRO A 220 -10.59 -0.92 -26.54
CA PRO A 220 -9.27 -1.38 -26.96
C PRO A 220 -8.21 -0.93 -25.95
N THR A 221 -7.09 -1.67 -25.90
CA THR A 221 -5.96 -1.32 -25.02
C THR A 221 -5.43 0.08 -25.32
N ILE A 222 -5.36 0.93 -24.29
CA ILE A 222 -4.86 2.29 -24.36
C ILE A 222 -3.50 2.36 -23.67
N SER A 223 -2.56 3.12 -24.25
CA SER A 223 -1.28 3.41 -23.61
C SER A 223 -1.50 4.13 -22.27
N THR A 224 -0.90 3.64 -21.20
CA THR A 224 -0.96 4.27 -19.86
C THR A 224 -0.48 5.73 -19.93
N ARG A 225 0.50 6.03 -20.79
CA ARG A 225 1.00 7.39 -21.00
C ARG A 225 -0.07 8.31 -21.61
N LYS A 226 -0.85 7.85 -22.58
CA LYS A 226 -1.96 8.64 -23.14
C LYS A 226 -3.01 8.97 -22.09
N VAL A 227 -3.35 8.00 -21.23
CA VAL A 227 -4.30 8.22 -20.12
C VAL A 227 -3.72 9.21 -19.11
N TYR A 228 -2.44 9.07 -18.76
CA TYR A 228 -1.73 10.00 -17.89
C TYR A 228 -1.79 11.45 -18.45
N GLU A 229 -1.47 11.63 -19.71
CA GLU A 229 -1.48 12.95 -20.37
C GLU A 229 -2.89 13.54 -20.43
N ALA A 230 -3.92 12.73 -20.71
CA ALA A 230 -5.31 13.17 -20.73
C ALA A 230 -5.81 13.58 -19.33
N LEU A 231 -5.48 12.82 -18.29
CA LEU A 231 -5.78 13.19 -16.91
C LEU A 231 -5.10 14.50 -16.50
N ARG A 232 -3.83 14.69 -16.86
CA ARG A 232 -3.09 15.95 -16.65
C ARG A 232 -3.75 17.13 -17.34
N LYS A 233 -4.17 16.97 -18.59
CA LYS A 233 -4.93 18.01 -19.33
C LYS A 233 -6.26 18.34 -18.67
N GLY A 234 -6.89 17.35 -18.03
CA GLY A 234 -8.12 17.53 -17.23
C GLY A 234 -7.90 18.13 -15.84
N ASN A 235 -6.68 18.62 -15.53
CA ASN A 235 -6.28 19.19 -14.23
C ASN A 235 -6.35 18.21 -13.05
N PHE A 236 -6.33 16.90 -13.30
CA PHE A 236 -6.22 15.92 -12.22
C PHE A 236 -4.76 15.75 -11.80
N LYS A 237 -4.55 15.56 -10.49
CA LYS A 237 -3.27 15.07 -9.97
C LYS A 237 -3.13 13.60 -10.36
N VAL A 238 -2.08 13.28 -11.11
CA VAL A 238 -1.84 11.91 -11.58
C VAL A 238 -0.36 11.58 -11.49
N SER A 239 -0.05 10.35 -11.06
CA SER A 239 1.30 9.78 -11.06
C SER A 239 1.28 8.33 -11.52
N PHE A 240 2.42 7.85 -12.01
CA PHE A 240 2.64 6.42 -12.14
C PHE A 240 2.85 5.79 -10.77
N THR A 241 2.74 4.47 -10.67
CA THR A 241 3.00 3.75 -9.43
C THR A 241 4.07 2.69 -9.60
N HIS A 242 4.86 2.46 -8.56
CA HIS A 242 5.85 1.38 -8.54
C HIS A 242 5.22 -0.02 -8.41
N PHE A 243 3.97 -0.11 -7.97
CA PHE A 243 3.27 -1.39 -7.77
C PHE A 243 2.87 -2.09 -9.07
N ASN A 244 2.64 -1.33 -10.14
CA ASN A 244 2.20 -1.88 -11.40
C ASN A 244 2.60 -0.95 -12.57
N PRO A 245 3.30 -1.45 -13.61
CA PRO A 245 3.73 -0.61 -14.74
C PRO A 245 2.58 -0.06 -15.58
N ARG A 246 1.38 -0.64 -15.46
CA ARG A 246 0.13 -0.17 -16.11
C ARG A 246 -0.76 0.61 -15.13
N GLY A 247 -0.25 0.88 -13.92
CA GLY A 247 -0.96 1.55 -12.83
C GLY A 247 -0.81 3.07 -12.87
N LEU A 248 -1.90 3.77 -12.59
CA LEU A 248 -1.96 5.22 -12.39
C LEU A 248 -2.68 5.53 -11.09
N ARG A 249 -2.09 6.38 -10.26
CA ARG A 249 -2.78 7.03 -9.15
C ARG A 249 -3.37 8.34 -9.65
N ALA A 250 -4.61 8.61 -9.33
CA ALA A 250 -5.27 9.87 -9.70
C ALA A 250 -6.32 10.25 -8.65
N ASP A 251 -6.50 11.54 -8.44
CA ASP A 251 -7.60 12.09 -7.63
C ASP A 251 -8.92 12.16 -8.42
N ALA A 252 -8.92 11.70 -9.67
CA ALA A 252 -10.10 11.55 -10.49
C ALA A 252 -11.02 10.43 -9.99
N THR A 253 -12.34 10.66 -10.04
CA THR A 253 -13.34 9.62 -9.76
C THR A 253 -13.29 8.52 -10.82
N ALA A 254 -13.82 7.33 -10.50
CA ALA A 254 -13.91 6.23 -11.47
C ALA A 254 -14.75 6.64 -12.70
N ALA A 255 -15.83 7.41 -12.50
CA ALA A 255 -16.65 7.96 -13.58
C ALA A 255 -15.86 8.90 -14.49
N SER A 256 -15.04 9.80 -13.92
CA SER A 256 -14.19 10.72 -14.70
C SER A 256 -13.15 9.99 -15.54
N ILE A 257 -12.51 8.97 -14.96
CA ILE A 257 -11.54 8.14 -15.68
C ILE A 257 -12.22 7.38 -16.83
N THR A 258 -13.40 6.78 -16.55
CA THR A 258 -14.18 6.09 -17.58
C THR A 258 -14.53 6.99 -18.77
N ARG A 259 -14.96 8.22 -18.50
CA ARG A 259 -15.24 9.22 -19.54
C ARG A 259 -14.00 9.51 -20.38
N ILE A 260 -12.87 9.81 -19.74
CA ILE A 260 -11.58 10.10 -20.44
C ILE A 260 -11.14 8.92 -21.29
N LEU A 261 -11.29 7.68 -20.83
CA LEU A 261 -10.93 6.50 -21.63
C LEU A 261 -11.78 6.38 -22.89
N ARG A 262 -13.09 6.69 -22.82
CA ARG A 262 -13.97 6.70 -24.01
C ARG A 262 -13.59 7.81 -24.97
N GLU A 263 -13.38 9.03 -24.50
CA GLU A 263 -12.94 10.17 -25.33
C GLU A 263 -11.63 9.88 -26.09
N ILE A 264 -10.65 9.21 -25.44
CA ILE A 264 -9.39 8.79 -26.11
C ILE A 264 -9.65 7.78 -27.23
N CYS A 265 -10.67 6.92 -27.09
CA CYS A 265 -11.01 5.93 -28.12
C CYS A 265 -11.77 6.55 -29.28
N GLU A 266 -12.63 7.53 -29.05
CA GLU A 266 -13.41 8.24 -30.07
C GLU A 266 -12.55 9.16 -30.93
N MET A 267 -11.41 9.63 -30.42
CA MET A 267 -10.43 10.45 -31.17
C MET A 267 -9.45 9.62 -32.00
N ARG A 268 -9.62 8.32 -32.11
CA ARG A 268 -8.84 7.41 -33.00
C ARG A 268 -9.55 7.19 -34.31
#